data_847834fc0a9504f16029afd283a41c33
#
_entry.id   847834fc0a9504f16029afd283a41c33
#
_cell.length_a   1.000
_cell.length_b   1.000
_cell.length_c   1.000
_cell.angle_alpha   90.00
_cell.angle_beta   90.00
_cell.angle_gamma   90.00
#
_symmetry.space_group_name_H-M   'P 1'
#
loop_
_entity.id
_entity.type
_entity.pdbx_description
1 polymer ?
#
loop_
_entity_poly.entity_id
_entity_poly.type
_entity_poly.pdbx_seq_one_letter_code
_entity_poly.pdbx_strand_id
1 'polypeptide(L)'
;MHKNPNIEMLEAAVEHLGSLTDEVVFLGGCATGLLLTDPAAPPLRVTRDVDVMVEVSSLLHYHRFNEKLRQQGFIEDTSPEAPICRWHSKNIILDVMPTDPELLGFGNIWFARAFTAAQHFRLPSGARIRVLPSSYFLATKIEAFDHRGGGDLLLSRDVEDLITVLDGRFEVVPEVQNTDPELLIYIAHRFAEWLESDDFRDALPGLLPPDAASQAR
;
A
#
# COMPACT_ATOMS: atom_id res chain seq x y z
N MET A 1 -19.53 -14.10 9.69
CA MET A 1 -18.44 -13.55 8.87
C MET A 1 -17.95 -12.30 9.59
N HIS A 2 -16.77 -12.29 10.17
CA HIS A 2 -16.23 -11.07 10.76
C HIS A 2 -16.02 -10.06 9.63
N LYS A 3 -16.63 -8.89 9.75
CA LYS A 3 -16.41 -7.79 8.82
C LYS A 3 -14.96 -7.32 8.97
N ASN A 4 -14.24 -7.20 7.87
CA ASN A 4 -12.88 -6.67 7.87
C ASN A 4 -12.96 -5.14 7.80
N PRO A 5 -12.56 -4.38 8.85
CA PRO A 5 -12.70 -2.92 8.87
C PRO A 5 -11.97 -2.22 7.72
N ASN A 6 -10.85 -2.76 7.26
CA ASN A 6 -10.11 -2.20 6.13
C ASN A 6 -10.90 -2.33 4.82
N ILE A 7 -11.61 -3.45 4.64
CA ILE A 7 -12.50 -3.63 3.46
C ILE A 7 -13.68 -2.68 3.52
N GLU A 8 -14.32 -2.51 4.70
CA GLU A 8 -15.42 -1.55 4.86
C GLU A 8 -14.96 -0.11 4.55
N MET A 9 -13.75 0.24 4.96
CA MET A 9 -13.18 1.54 4.67
C MET A 9 -12.85 1.72 3.18
N LEU A 10 -12.32 0.69 2.50
CA LEU A 10 -12.15 0.70 1.04
C LEU A 10 -13.48 0.88 0.32
N GLU A 11 -14.53 0.14 0.72
CA GLU A 11 -15.86 0.25 0.11
C GLU A 11 -16.44 1.66 0.29
N ALA A 12 -16.30 2.25 1.49
CA ALA A 12 -16.73 3.62 1.74
C ALA A 12 -15.95 4.63 0.89
N ALA A 13 -14.64 4.46 0.75
CA ALA A 13 -13.82 5.32 -0.09
C ALA A 13 -14.21 5.23 -1.57
N VAL A 14 -14.45 4.02 -2.07
CA VAL A 14 -14.90 3.77 -3.45
C VAL A 14 -16.26 4.42 -3.71
N GLU A 15 -17.22 4.24 -2.81
CA GLU A 15 -18.54 4.88 -2.92
C GLU A 15 -18.41 6.41 -3.00
N HIS A 16 -17.51 6.99 -2.20
CA HIS A 16 -17.35 8.43 -2.14
C HIS A 16 -16.55 9.02 -3.30
N LEU A 17 -15.54 8.28 -3.79
CA LEU A 17 -14.79 8.64 -4.99
C LEU A 17 -15.67 8.59 -6.26
N GLY A 18 -16.66 7.72 -6.28
CA GLY A 18 -17.53 7.57 -7.45
C GLY A 18 -16.73 7.24 -8.72
N SER A 19 -16.91 8.02 -9.77
CA SER A 19 -16.19 7.83 -11.05
C SER A 19 -14.67 8.01 -10.94
N LEU A 20 -14.16 8.69 -9.92
CA LEU A 20 -12.71 8.86 -9.71
C LEU A 20 -12.03 7.54 -9.32
N THR A 21 -12.78 6.54 -8.87
CA THR A 21 -12.25 5.19 -8.58
C THR A 21 -11.50 4.59 -9.77
N ASP A 22 -11.92 4.87 -10.99
CA ASP A 22 -11.27 4.37 -12.20
C ASP A 22 -9.96 5.10 -12.55
N GLU A 23 -9.76 6.29 -11.98
CA GLU A 23 -8.57 7.13 -12.22
C GLU A 23 -7.43 6.83 -11.22
N VAL A 24 -7.68 6.02 -10.18
CA VAL A 24 -6.72 5.75 -9.10
C VAL A 24 -6.36 4.28 -8.99
N VAL A 25 -5.27 4.01 -8.28
CA VAL A 25 -4.86 2.67 -7.84
C VAL A 25 -4.75 2.68 -6.32
N PHE A 26 -5.41 1.72 -5.67
CA PHE A 26 -5.38 1.54 -4.22
C PHE A 26 -4.12 0.79 -3.79
N LEU A 27 -3.52 1.24 -2.69
CA LEU A 27 -2.29 0.68 -2.13
C LEU A 27 -2.28 0.84 -0.60
N GLY A 28 -1.12 0.68 0.01
CA GLY A 28 -0.93 0.93 1.45
C GLY A 28 -1.56 -0.14 2.35
N GLY A 29 -1.63 0.16 3.65
CA GLY A 29 -2.09 -0.78 4.67
C GLY A 29 -3.54 -1.22 4.51
N CYS A 30 -4.40 -0.35 3.96
CA CYS A 30 -5.80 -0.64 3.71
C CYS A 30 -5.98 -1.75 2.66
N ALA A 31 -5.11 -1.78 1.64
CA ALA A 31 -5.14 -2.74 0.55
C ALA A 31 -4.40 -4.06 0.88
N THR A 32 -3.60 -4.12 1.95
CA THR A 32 -2.81 -5.31 2.34
C THR A 32 -3.67 -6.58 2.38
N GLY A 33 -4.87 -6.49 2.96
CA GLY A 33 -5.78 -7.63 3.08
C GLY A 33 -6.30 -8.19 1.77
N LEU A 34 -6.25 -7.42 0.69
CA LEU A 34 -6.65 -7.89 -0.65
C LEU A 34 -5.59 -8.79 -1.30
N LEU A 35 -4.37 -8.73 -0.77
CA LEU A 35 -3.23 -9.51 -1.27
C LEU A 35 -3.10 -10.88 -0.59
N LEU A 36 -3.74 -11.10 0.57
CA LEU A 36 -3.62 -12.36 1.30
C LEU A 36 -4.42 -13.48 0.62
N THR A 37 -3.79 -14.65 0.50
CA THR A 37 -4.40 -15.86 -0.06
C THR A 37 -4.50 -16.99 0.96
N ASP A 38 -3.76 -16.91 2.08
CA ASP A 38 -3.88 -17.87 3.17
C ASP A 38 -5.17 -17.61 3.98
N PRO A 39 -6.15 -18.54 3.99
CA PRO A 39 -7.38 -18.34 4.76
C PRO A 39 -7.16 -18.40 6.28
N ALA A 40 -5.99 -18.88 6.71
CA ALA A 40 -5.59 -18.93 8.12
C ALA A 40 -4.81 -17.67 8.56
N ALA A 41 -4.55 -16.72 7.65
CA ALA A 41 -3.87 -15.49 7.99
C ALA A 41 -4.56 -14.77 9.16
N PRO A 42 -3.80 -14.24 10.14
CA PRO A 42 -4.36 -13.55 11.28
C PRO A 42 -5.10 -12.27 10.87
N PRO A 43 -5.96 -11.75 11.76
CA PRO A 43 -6.60 -10.45 11.52
C PRO A 43 -5.56 -9.36 11.30
N LEU A 44 -5.77 -8.56 10.26
CA LEU A 44 -4.89 -7.45 9.92
C LEU A 44 -5.04 -6.30 10.89
N ARG A 45 -3.98 -5.53 11.05
CA ARG A 45 -4.02 -4.23 11.69
C ARG A 45 -5.06 -3.33 11.00
N VAL A 46 -5.90 -2.69 11.79
CA VAL A 46 -6.84 -1.69 11.28
C VAL A 46 -6.08 -0.42 10.93
N THR A 47 -6.22 0.05 9.70
CA THR A 47 -5.70 1.34 9.26
C THR A 47 -6.71 2.45 9.52
N ARG A 48 -6.28 3.71 9.37
CA ARG A 48 -7.14 4.89 9.56
C ARG A 48 -7.39 5.65 8.27
N ASP A 49 -6.59 5.35 7.25
CA ASP A 49 -6.50 6.04 5.99
C ASP A 49 -6.56 5.06 4.82
N VAL A 50 -6.98 5.55 3.69
CA VAL A 50 -6.95 4.87 2.40
C VAL A 50 -5.91 5.56 1.55
N ASP A 51 -4.91 4.82 1.11
CA ASP A 51 -3.89 5.30 0.22
C ASP A 51 -4.30 5.04 -1.23
N VAL A 52 -4.21 6.06 -2.07
CA VAL A 52 -4.38 5.92 -3.53
C VAL A 52 -3.27 6.64 -4.26
N MET A 53 -2.88 6.12 -5.41
CA MET A 53 -2.04 6.87 -6.34
C MET A 53 -2.82 7.23 -7.60
N VAL A 54 -2.47 8.39 -8.17
CA VAL A 54 -3.04 8.94 -9.39
C VAL A 54 -1.93 9.21 -10.39
N GLU A 55 -2.17 8.82 -11.66
CA GLU A 55 -1.23 9.12 -12.74
C GLU A 55 -1.40 10.56 -13.18
N VAL A 56 -0.36 11.34 -12.96
CA VAL A 56 -0.30 12.74 -13.36
C VAL A 56 1.07 13.06 -13.96
N SER A 57 1.07 13.78 -15.06
CA SER A 57 2.28 14.15 -15.80
C SER A 57 2.72 15.59 -15.54
N SER A 58 2.04 16.30 -14.65
CA SER A 58 2.38 17.69 -14.29
C SER A 58 1.59 18.15 -13.08
N LEU A 59 2.08 19.20 -12.43
CA LEU A 59 1.38 19.86 -11.32
C LEU A 59 -0.02 20.36 -11.73
N LEU A 60 -0.19 20.82 -12.98
CA LEU A 60 -1.49 21.21 -13.49
C LEU A 60 -2.48 20.04 -13.55
N HIS A 61 -2.03 18.86 -13.97
CA HIS A 61 -2.87 17.65 -13.96
C HIS A 61 -3.23 17.24 -12.54
N TYR A 62 -2.28 17.32 -11.61
CA TYR A 62 -2.54 17.06 -10.19
C TYR A 62 -3.59 18.03 -9.63
N HIS A 63 -3.48 19.32 -9.90
CA HIS A 63 -4.48 20.30 -9.48
C HIS A 63 -5.86 20.02 -10.09
N ARG A 64 -5.94 19.59 -11.35
CA ARG A 64 -7.22 19.21 -11.96
C ARG A 64 -7.85 17.99 -11.27
N PHE A 65 -7.04 17.00 -10.88
CA PHE A 65 -7.53 15.88 -10.09
C PHE A 65 -8.02 16.34 -8.70
N ASN A 66 -7.31 17.25 -8.05
CA ASN A 66 -7.71 17.85 -6.79
C ASN A 66 -9.05 18.59 -6.89
N GLU A 67 -9.31 19.30 -8.00
CA GLU A 67 -10.61 19.92 -8.23
C GLU A 67 -11.75 18.90 -8.36
N LYS A 68 -11.49 17.75 -8.99
CA LYS A 68 -12.46 16.65 -9.05
C LYS A 68 -12.75 16.09 -7.65
N LEU A 69 -11.73 15.93 -6.79
CA LEU A 69 -11.90 15.51 -5.40
C LEU A 69 -12.79 16.49 -4.61
N ARG A 70 -12.58 17.81 -4.77
CA ARG A 70 -13.43 18.83 -4.15
C ARG A 70 -14.87 18.74 -4.62
N GLN A 71 -15.10 18.46 -5.90
CA GLN A 71 -16.45 18.25 -6.47
C GLN A 71 -17.14 17.02 -5.90
N GLN A 72 -16.36 15.98 -5.52
CA GLN A 72 -16.86 14.80 -4.81
C GLN A 72 -17.07 15.04 -3.30
N GLY A 73 -16.77 16.23 -2.80
CA GLY A 73 -16.96 16.59 -1.40
C GLY A 73 -15.78 16.24 -0.49
N PHE A 74 -14.61 15.95 -1.04
CA PHE A 74 -13.38 15.87 -0.26
C PHE A 74 -12.82 17.26 0.05
N ILE A 75 -12.25 17.40 1.23
CA ILE A 75 -11.63 18.63 1.73
C ILE A 75 -10.17 18.34 2.03
N GLU A 76 -9.28 19.17 1.53
CA GLU A 76 -7.85 19.08 1.76
C GLU A 76 -7.52 19.29 3.25
N ASP A 77 -6.69 18.41 3.82
CA ASP A 77 -6.21 18.59 5.19
C ASP A 77 -5.06 19.60 5.20
N THR A 78 -5.35 20.79 5.72
CA THR A 78 -4.38 21.89 5.83
C THR A 78 -3.76 22.00 7.22
N SER A 79 -3.94 21.00 8.08
CA SER A 79 -3.32 21.00 9.41
C SER A 79 -1.79 20.86 9.30
N PRO A 80 -1.00 21.51 10.17
CA PRO A 80 0.47 21.56 10.04
C PRO A 80 1.15 20.20 10.06
N GLU A 81 0.53 19.18 10.65
CA GLU A 81 1.07 17.84 10.79
C GLU A 81 0.55 16.85 9.74
N ALA A 82 -0.41 17.27 8.92
CA ALA A 82 -0.96 16.40 7.89
C ALA A 82 0.01 16.24 6.71
N PRO A 83 0.07 15.04 6.11
CA PRO A 83 0.72 14.88 4.81
C PRO A 83 0.06 15.78 3.77
N ILE A 84 0.86 16.41 2.91
CA ILE A 84 0.40 17.33 1.86
C ILE A 84 -0.57 16.67 0.85
N CYS A 85 -0.63 15.35 0.81
CA CYS A 85 -1.50 14.56 -0.05
C CYS A 85 -2.83 14.17 0.61
N ARG A 86 -3.09 14.61 1.85
CA ARG A 86 -4.23 14.18 2.66
C ARG A 86 -5.51 14.94 2.40
N TRP A 87 -6.58 14.17 2.29
CA TRP A 87 -7.95 14.65 2.09
C TRP A 87 -8.88 14.01 3.09
N HIS A 88 -9.94 14.72 3.46
CA HIS A 88 -10.99 14.24 4.33
C HIS A 88 -12.35 14.32 3.66
N SER A 89 -13.19 13.33 3.89
CA SER A 89 -14.62 13.42 3.62
C SER A 89 -15.40 12.52 4.57
N LYS A 90 -16.33 13.10 5.32
CA LYS A 90 -17.06 12.39 6.39
C LYS A 90 -16.08 11.69 7.35
N ASN A 91 -16.09 10.34 7.35
CA ASN A 91 -15.21 9.52 8.17
C ASN A 91 -14.05 8.90 7.37
N ILE A 92 -13.80 9.38 6.14
CA ILE A 92 -12.77 8.86 5.25
C ILE A 92 -11.58 9.81 5.30
N ILE A 93 -10.41 9.25 5.54
CA ILE A 93 -9.11 9.89 5.32
C ILE A 93 -8.55 9.26 4.05
N LEU A 94 -8.23 10.09 3.06
CA LEU A 94 -7.71 9.67 1.77
C LEU A 94 -6.38 10.36 1.51
N ASP A 95 -5.31 9.59 1.33
CA ASP A 95 -4.00 10.10 0.93
C ASP A 95 -3.82 9.86 -0.57
N VAL A 96 -3.71 10.94 -1.35
CA VAL A 96 -3.64 10.92 -2.81
C VAL A 96 -2.23 11.24 -3.27
N MET A 97 -1.50 10.23 -3.69
CA MET A 97 -0.11 10.36 -4.09
C MET A 97 0.02 10.39 -5.61
N PRO A 98 0.73 11.37 -6.19
CA PRO A 98 1.06 11.35 -7.60
C PRO A 98 2.06 10.23 -7.90
N THR A 99 2.01 9.69 -9.12
CA THR A 99 3.00 8.72 -9.59
C THR A 99 4.39 9.34 -9.82
N ASP A 100 4.46 10.65 -9.98
CA ASP A 100 5.70 11.41 -10.11
C ASP A 100 6.11 11.99 -8.75
N PRO A 101 7.22 11.50 -8.14
CA PRO A 101 7.66 11.96 -6.82
C PRO A 101 8.12 13.42 -6.80
N GLU A 102 8.52 13.99 -7.94
CA GLU A 102 8.99 15.37 -8.01
C GLU A 102 7.86 16.39 -7.82
N LEU A 103 6.60 16.00 -8.07
CA LEU A 103 5.47 16.91 -8.00
C LEU A 103 5.15 17.42 -6.59
N LEU A 104 5.35 16.58 -5.58
CA LEU A 104 5.11 16.95 -4.18
C LEU A 104 6.40 16.98 -3.34
N GLY A 105 7.56 16.71 -3.94
CA GLY A 105 8.84 16.63 -3.24
C GLY A 105 9.00 15.37 -2.37
N PHE A 106 8.09 14.43 -2.48
CA PHE A 106 8.16 13.09 -1.89
C PHE A 106 7.44 12.08 -2.77
N GLY A 107 7.77 10.83 -2.66
CA GLY A 107 7.11 9.79 -3.44
C GLY A 107 7.85 8.47 -3.33
N ASN A 108 7.67 7.65 -4.33
CA ASN A 108 8.21 6.30 -4.40
C ASN A 108 8.64 6.03 -5.84
N ILE A 109 9.86 5.59 -6.03
CA ILE A 109 10.45 5.36 -7.37
C ILE A 109 9.68 4.32 -8.19
N TRP A 110 8.91 3.47 -7.52
CA TRP A 110 8.14 2.40 -8.16
C TRP A 110 6.73 2.81 -8.59
N PHE A 111 6.21 3.97 -8.14
CA PHE A 111 4.81 4.35 -8.33
C PHE A 111 4.38 4.36 -9.80
N ALA A 112 5.15 4.93 -10.70
CA ALA A 112 4.78 5.00 -12.12
C ALA A 112 4.62 3.62 -12.76
N ARG A 113 5.57 2.70 -12.49
CA ARG A 113 5.49 1.32 -12.98
C ARG A 113 4.39 0.53 -12.28
N ALA A 114 4.25 0.71 -10.97
CA ALA A 114 3.22 0.06 -10.17
C ALA A 114 1.82 0.46 -10.65
N PHE A 115 1.60 1.74 -10.99
CA PHE A 115 0.34 2.22 -11.55
C PHE A 115 -0.01 1.51 -12.85
N THR A 116 0.97 1.36 -13.75
CA THR A 116 0.79 0.66 -15.03
C THR A 116 0.52 -0.83 -14.84
N ALA A 117 1.18 -1.47 -13.86
CA ALA A 117 1.05 -2.89 -13.56
C ALA A 117 -0.20 -3.25 -12.73
N ALA A 118 -0.95 -2.24 -12.25
CA ALA A 118 -2.08 -2.44 -11.35
C ALA A 118 -3.14 -3.39 -11.93
N GLN A 119 -3.67 -4.25 -11.07
CA GLN A 119 -4.62 -5.29 -11.42
C GLN A 119 -6.02 -4.97 -10.88
N HIS A 120 -7.04 -5.44 -11.60
CA HIS A 120 -8.42 -5.30 -11.14
C HIS A 120 -8.73 -6.29 -10.01
N PHE A 121 -9.34 -5.78 -8.97
CA PHE A 121 -9.87 -6.55 -7.86
C PHE A 121 -11.37 -6.24 -7.67
N ARG A 122 -12.16 -7.25 -7.30
CA ARG A 122 -13.58 -7.07 -7.00
C ARG A 122 -13.81 -7.12 -5.50
N LEU A 123 -14.26 -6.03 -4.92
CA LEU A 123 -14.66 -5.95 -3.51
C LEU A 123 -15.93 -6.78 -3.23
N PRO A 124 -16.19 -7.13 -1.96
CA PRO A 124 -17.42 -7.85 -1.57
C PRO A 124 -18.72 -7.13 -1.96
N SER A 125 -18.71 -5.79 -2.00
CA SER A 125 -19.84 -4.97 -2.53
C SER A 125 -20.11 -5.17 -4.02
N GLY A 126 -19.17 -5.80 -4.75
CA GLY A 126 -19.20 -5.95 -6.19
C GLY A 126 -18.48 -4.84 -6.95
N ALA A 127 -18.06 -3.77 -6.27
CA ALA A 127 -17.27 -2.70 -6.87
C ALA A 127 -15.93 -3.23 -7.40
N ARG A 128 -15.47 -2.68 -8.52
CA ARG A 128 -14.16 -2.99 -9.09
C ARG A 128 -13.20 -1.86 -8.80
N ILE A 129 -12.03 -2.22 -8.31
CA ILE A 129 -10.93 -1.28 -8.04
C ILE A 129 -9.66 -1.78 -8.72
N ARG A 130 -8.67 -0.92 -8.83
CA ARG A 130 -7.31 -1.28 -9.23
C ARG A 130 -6.42 -1.31 -8.00
N VAL A 131 -5.63 -2.38 -7.83
CA VAL A 131 -4.69 -2.56 -6.72
C VAL A 131 -3.32 -2.97 -7.24
N LEU A 132 -2.27 -2.74 -6.44
CA LEU A 132 -0.92 -3.17 -6.80
C LEU A 132 -0.82 -4.70 -6.82
N PRO A 133 -0.08 -5.29 -7.78
CA PRO A 133 0.42 -6.64 -7.65
C PRO A 133 1.33 -6.78 -6.41
N SER A 134 1.42 -7.97 -5.83
CA SER A 134 2.22 -8.23 -4.64
C SER A 134 3.68 -7.80 -4.78
N SER A 135 4.31 -8.04 -5.92
CA SER A 135 5.70 -7.64 -6.19
C SER A 135 5.90 -6.12 -6.09
N TYR A 136 5.02 -5.31 -6.68
CA TYR A 136 5.08 -3.86 -6.57
C TYR A 136 4.69 -3.37 -5.17
N PHE A 137 3.76 -4.05 -4.51
CA PHE A 137 3.44 -3.76 -3.10
C PHE A 137 4.68 -3.91 -2.22
N LEU A 138 5.41 -5.04 -2.32
CA LEU A 138 6.65 -5.24 -1.58
C LEU A 138 7.66 -4.12 -1.83
N ALA A 139 7.94 -3.80 -3.10
CA ALA A 139 8.90 -2.76 -3.45
C ALA A 139 8.49 -1.38 -2.94
N THR A 140 7.20 -1.02 -3.02
CA THR A 140 6.72 0.26 -2.51
C THR A 140 6.82 0.35 -0.98
N LYS A 141 6.66 -0.76 -0.27
CA LYS A 141 6.82 -0.83 1.19
C LYS A 141 8.28 -0.76 1.63
N ILE A 142 9.18 -1.44 0.91
CA ILE A 142 10.63 -1.34 1.14
C ILE A 142 11.09 0.11 0.99
N GLU A 143 10.75 0.75 -0.13
CA GLU A 143 11.09 2.14 -0.42
C GLU A 143 10.53 3.11 0.63
N ALA A 144 9.28 2.89 1.07
CA ALA A 144 8.66 3.69 2.11
C ALA A 144 9.36 3.54 3.46
N PHE A 145 9.81 2.34 3.82
CA PHE A 145 10.59 2.09 5.02
C PHE A 145 11.94 2.82 4.97
N ASP A 146 12.65 2.73 3.85
CA ASP A 146 13.94 3.39 3.69
C ASP A 146 13.86 4.91 3.85
N HIS A 147 12.77 5.53 3.41
CA HIS A 147 12.59 6.98 3.47
C HIS A 147 11.93 7.51 4.74
N ARG A 148 11.11 6.69 5.43
CA ARG A 148 10.31 7.13 6.58
C ARG A 148 10.68 6.46 7.90
N GLY A 149 11.29 5.28 7.82
CA GLY A 149 11.31 4.34 8.94
C GLY A 149 12.31 4.62 10.05
N GLY A 150 13.24 5.56 9.90
CA GLY A 150 14.25 5.78 10.94
C GLY A 150 15.04 4.52 11.34
N GLY A 151 14.94 3.42 10.60
CA GLY A 151 15.64 2.16 10.85
C GLY A 151 14.98 1.24 11.89
N ASP A 152 13.87 1.63 12.52
CA ASP A 152 13.19 0.77 13.50
C ASP A 152 12.25 -0.24 12.80
N LEU A 153 12.71 -1.48 12.71
CA LEU A 153 11.99 -2.57 12.06
C LEU A 153 10.72 -2.97 12.79
N LEU A 154 10.73 -2.99 14.12
CA LEU A 154 9.61 -3.47 14.94
C LEU A 154 8.46 -2.44 15.03
N LEU A 155 8.77 -1.15 14.92
CA LEU A 155 7.77 -0.09 14.96
C LEU A 155 7.31 0.35 13.57
N SER A 156 7.93 -0.14 12.51
CA SER A 156 7.59 0.21 11.14
C SER A 156 6.34 -0.50 10.65
N ARG A 157 5.30 0.28 10.36
CA ARG A 157 4.08 -0.24 9.72
C ARG A 157 4.33 -0.76 8.30
N ASP A 158 5.33 -0.22 7.61
CA ASP A 158 5.68 -0.66 6.27
C ASP A 158 6.33 -2.05 6.31
N VAL A 159 7.18 -2.32 7.29
CA VAL A 159 7.75 -3.66 7.52
C VAL A 159 6.68 -4.64 7.99
N GLU A 160 5.80 -4.25 8.92
CA GLU A 160 4.67 -5.07 9.35
C GLU A 160 3.79 -5.51 8.18
N ASP A 161 3.37 -4.57 7.33
CA ASP A 161 2.54 -4.86 6.16
C ASP A 161 3.27 -5.76 5.15
N LEU A 162 4.58 -5.56 4.96
CA LEU A 162 5.44 -6.35 4.08
C LEU A 162 5.54 -7.81 4.56
N ILE A 163 5.89 -8.02 5.82
CA ILE A 163 5.99 -9.36 6.43
C ILE A 163 4.62 -10.05 6.41
N THR A 164 3.54 -9.31 6.66
CA THR A 164 2.18 -9.84 6.58
C THR A 164 1.85 -10.42 5.20
N VAL A 165 2.25 -9.75 4.12
CA VAL A 165 2.04 -10.26 2.75
C VAL A 165 2.97 -11.44 2.45
N LEU A 166 4.22 -11.41 2.91
CA LEU A 166 5.16 -12.52 2.73
C LEU A 166 4.68 -13.80 3.42
N ASP A 167 4.13 -13.69 4.62
CA ASP A 167 3.61 -14.82 5.39
C ASP A 167 2.24 -15.29 4.87
N GLY A 168 1.36 -14.35 4.52
CA GLY A 168 -0.04 -14.62 4.20
C GLY A 168 -0.36 -14.82 2.71
N ARG A 169 0.63 -14.78 1.78
CA ARG A 169 0.41 -14.99 0.34
C ARG A 169 1.26 -16.13 -0.20
N PHE A 170 0.64 -17.26 -0.50
CA PHE A 170 1.36 -18.45 -0.99
C PHE A 170 2.07 -18.23 -2.32
N GLU A 171 1.54 -17.34 -3.19
CA GLU A 171 2.05 -17.10 -4.53
C GLU A 171 3.12 -16.01 -4.59
N VAL A 172 3.49 -15.38 -3.48
CA VAL A 172 4.36 -14.20 -3.47
C VAL A 172 5.72 -14.45 -4.12
N VAL A 173 6.36 -15.59 -3.83
CA VAL A 173 7.67 -15.94 -4.38
C VAL A 173 7.63 -16.12 -5.90
N PRO A 174 6.76 -16.98 -6.48
CA PRO A 174 6.66 -17.09 -7.94
C PRO A 174 6.20 -15.77 -8.61
N GLU A 175 5.38 -14.95 -7.98
CA GLU A 175 4.98 -13.65 -8.52
C GLU A 175 6.16 -12.67 -8.61
N VAL A 176 7.01 -12.63 -7.58
CA VAL A 176 8.24 -11.82 -7.61
C VAL A 176 9.22 -12.35 -8.66
N GLN A 177 9.37 -13.68 -8.78
CA GLN A 177 10.25 -14.28 -9.79
C GLN A 177 9.81 -14.02 -11.22
N ASN A 178 8.52 -13.80 -11.47
CA ASN A 178 7.95 -13.54 -12.78
C ASN A 178 7.65 -12.04 -13.04
N THR A 179 8.14 -11.15 -12.19
CA THR A 179 7.96 -9.71 -12.36
C THR A 179 9.02 -9.10 -13.30
N ASP A 180 8.98 -7.78 -13.46
CA ASP A 180 10.00 -7.01 -14.16
C ASP A 180 11.41 -7.31 -13.60
N PRO A 181 12.43 -7.58 -14.44
CA PRO A 181 13.77 -7.95 -13.97
C PRO A 181 14.42 -6.93 -13.03
N GLU A 182 14.21 -5.63 -13.25
CA GLU A 182 14.75 -4.58 -12.38
C GLU A 182 14.07 -4.60 -11.00
N LEU A 183 12.76 -4.82 -10.98
CA LEU A 183 11.98 -4.97 -9.74
C LEU A 183 12.40 -6.22 -8.97
N LEU A 184 12.59 -7.36 -9.67
CA LEU A 184 13.10 -8.59 -9.07
C LEU A 184 14.47 -8.38 -8.42
N ILE A 185 15.41 -7.75 -9.14
CA ILE A 185 16.77 -7.47 -8.63
C ILE A 185 16.69 -6.57 -7.41
N TYR A 186 15.88 -5.51 -7.44
CA TYR A 186 15.69 -4.61 -6.32
C TYR A 186 15.19 -5.34 -5.07
N ILE A 187 14.09 -6.10 -5.20
CA ILE A 187 13.51 -6.85 -4.09
C ILE A 187 14.52 -7.87 -3.53
N ALA A 188 15.14 -8.67 -4.40
CA ALA A 188 16.10 -9.69 -4.01
C ALA A 188 17.32 -9.09 -3.28
N HIS A 189 17.86 -7.96 -3.76
CA HIS A 189 18.98 -7.27 -3.13
C HIS A 189 18.61 -6.76 -1.73
N ARG A 190 17.44 -6.12 -1.58
CA ARG A 190 17.00 -5.56 -0.30
C ARG A 190 16.77 -6.67 0.74
N PHE A 191 16.15 -7.79 0.34
CA PHE A 191 15.99 -8.93 1.25
C PHE A 191 17.33 -9.57 1.61
N ALA A 192 18.27 -9.67 0.67
CA ALA A 192 19.62 -10.17 0.97
C ALA A 192 20.31 -9.29 2.02
N GLU A 193 20.28 -7.96 1.87
CA GLU A 193 20.82 -7.02 2.86
C GLU A 193 20.16 -7.18 4.25
N TRP A 194 18.83 -7.30 4.28
CA TRP A 194 18.12 -7.48 5.55
C TRP A 194 18.46 -8.81 6.23
N LEU A 195 18.58 -9.91 5.46
CA LEU A 195 18.96 -11.22 5.99
C LEU A 195 20.41 -11.28 6.49
N GLU A 196 21.29 -10.40 6.01
CA GLU A 196 22.65 -10.23 6.53
C GLU A 196 22.68 -9.38 7.82
N SER A 197 21.65 -8.58 8.09
CA SER A 197 21.54 -7.75 9.29
C SER A 197 21.13 -8.56 10.51
N ASP A 198 21.91 -8.47 11.59
CA ASP A 198 21.53 -9.06 12.88
C ASP A 198 20.23 -8.45 13.41
N ASP A 199 20.06 -7.13 13.28
CA ASP A 199 18.87 -6.41 13.74
C ASP A 199 17.58 -6.95 13.08
N PHE A 200 17.63 -7.25 11.78
CA PHE A 200 16.46 -7.81 11.08
C PHE A 200 16.19 -9.25 11.52
N ARG A 201 17.21 -10.08 11.63
CA ARG A 201 17.07 -11.47 12.08
C ARG A 201 16.52 -11.57 13.51
N ASP A 202 16.94 -10.67 14.38
CA ASP A 202 16.47 -10.61 15.77
C ASP A 202 15.03 -10.06 15.85
N ALA A 203 14.63 -9.15 14.96
CA ALA A 203 13.29 -8.59 14.89
C ALA A 203 12.26 -9.55 14.26
N LEU A 204 12.67 -10.37 13.30
CA LEU A 204 11.78 -11.19 12.46
C LEU A 204 10.79 -12.06 13.26
N PRO A 205 11.20 -12.77 14.34
CA PRO A 205 10.24 -13.55 15.13
C PRO A 205 9.13 -12.71 15.78
N GLY A 206 9.43 -11.43 16.07
CA GLY A 206 8.44 -10.49 16.62
C GLY A 206 7.50 -9.89 15.60
N LEU A 207 7.88 -9.92 14.32
CA LEU A 207 7.09 -9.42 13.19
C LEU A 207 6.13 -10.49 12.64
N LEU A 208 6.45 -11.76 12.84
CA LEU A 208 5.63 -12.88 12.40
C LEU A 208 4.53 -13.21 13.43
N PRO A 209 3.37 -13.75 12.99
CA PRO A 209 2.36 -14.28 13.89
C PRO A 209 2.94 -15.34 14.84
N PRO A 210 2.48 -15.42 16.10
CA PRO A 210 3.06 -16.32 17.12
C PRO A 210 2.63 -17.79 16.95
N ASP A 211 2.10 -18.18 15.80
CA ASP A 211 1.74 -19.56 15.50
C ASP A 211 2.92 -20.34 14.91
N ALA A 212 2.88 -21.69 15.06
CA ALA A 212 3.98 -22.55 14.68
C ALA A 212 4.25 -22.58 13.15
N ALA A 213 3.24 -22.32 12.34
CA ALA A 213 3.40 -22.32 10.88
C ALA A 213 4.15 -21.06 10.41
N SER A 214 3.75 -19.89 10.87
CA SER A 214 4.40 -18.61 10.53
C SER A 214 5.83 -18.56 11.08
N GLN A 215 6.06 -19.04 12.30
CA GLN A 215 7.40 -19.06 12.92
C GLN A 215 8.36 -20.09 12.27
N ALA A 216 7.87 -21.03 11.47
CA ALA A 216 8.67 -22.05 10.80
C ALA A 216 8.95 -21.76 9.31
N ARG A 217 8.30 -20.77 8.74
CA ARG A 217 8.52 -20.30 7.35
C ARG A 217 9.77 -19.47 7.23
#